data_063c0c8cd0a0fb3d8fefbc665a467895
#
_entry.id   063c0c8cd0a0fb3d8fefbc665a467895
#
_cell.length_a   1.000
_cell.length_b   1.000
_cell.length_c   1.000
_cell.angle_alpha   90.00
_cell.angle_beta   90.00
_cell.angle_gamma   90.00
#
_symmetry.space_group_name_H-M   'P 1'
#
loop_
_entity.id
_entity.type
_entity.pdbx_description
1 polymer ?
#
loop_
_entity_poly.entity_id
_entity_poly.type
_entity_poly.pdbx_seq_one_letter_code
_entity_poly.pdbx_strand_id
1 'polypeptide(L)'
;MLVMYSAQIGVFTAQDMLLFFLMWEIELVPVYLLISIWGGQKRRYAATKFILYTAAASIFILVAGLAMAFYGDTVTFDMATLAQKHYPKAFASLAYVGFLIAFGVKLPIFPLHTWLPDAHSEASAPVSMILAGVLLKMGGYALIRINIEMLPNAHIYFAPVLAVLGVVNIIYGAFAAFAQSNLKRRLAYSSIAHMGFVLIGIASFTELGIGGAVLQMVSHGLIAACLFFLSGVTYDRTHTLMMEKMGGMAKAMPKVFALFTAGSLASLALPGMSGFVGELTIFLGITTSYAYSSVFKCVITRLAAVGVILTPMYLLSMLRFVFYGVENSELAIANYHSDAKPREMFIALCLLVPIIGIGLYPKLATQTYDVKTVAVATQVRDVLSTVVAQQPRSPQYFDVLLAPQLAVTQTGTLLASE
;
A
#
# COMPACT_ATOMS: atom_id res chain seq x y z
N MET A 1 17.85 13.11 -4.79
CA MET A 1 17.42 12.65 -3.45
C MET A 1 16.75 13.76 -2.65
N LEU A 2 17.41 14.88 -2.31
CA LEU A 2 16.81 15.93 -1.47
C LEU A 2 15.52 16.51 -2.05
N VAL A 3 15.49 16.88 -3.34
CA VAL A 3 14.28 17.40 -4.02
C VAL A 3 13.14 16.40 -3.94
N MET A 4 13.42 15.11 -4.19
CA MET A 4 12.42 14.05 -4.09
C MET A 4 11.86 13.94 -2.66
N TYR A 5 12.74 13.95 -1.65
CA TYR A 5 12.35 13.89 -0.24
C TYR A 5 11.49 15.09 0.18
N SER A 6 11.89 16.30 -0.24
CA SER A 6 11.12 17.53 0.03
C SER A 6 9.74 17.48 -0.62
N ALA A 7 9.66 17.00 -1.87
CA ALA A 7 8.39 16.83 -2.57
C ALA A 7 7.47 15.81 -1.86
N GLN A 8 8.02 14.69 -1.39
CA GLN A 8 7.25 13.69 -0.63
C GLN A 8 6.70 14.27 0.68
N ILE A 9 7.51 15.02 1.44
CA ILE A 9 7.02 15.72 2.64
C ILE A 9 5.90 16.70 2.25
N GLY A 10 6.09 17.47 1.16
CA GLY A 10 5.10 18.40 0.66
C GLY A 10 3.75 17.74 0.36
N VAL A 11 3.75 16.54 -0.24
CA VAL A 11 2.51 15.77 -0.49
C VAL A 11 1.79 15.41 0.80
N PHE A 12 2.51 14.93 1.83
CA PHE A 12 1.89 14.53 3.10
C PHE A 12 1.43 15.71 3.96
N THR A 13 1.99 16.90 3.76
CA THR A 13 1.68 18.09 4.56
C THR A 13 0.78 19.10 3.86
N ALA A 14 0.54 18.96 2.55
CA ALA A 14 -0.31 19.87 1.78
C ALA A 14 -1.74 19.90 2.33
N GLN A 15 -2.26 21.10 2.53
CA GLN A 15 -3.67 21.38 2.84
C GLN A 15 -4.42 21.99 1.65
N ASP A 16 -3.69 22.34 0.60
CA ASP A 16 -4.19 22.90 -0.65
C ASP A 16 -4.05 21.86 -1.77
N MET A 17 -5.10 21.68 -2.56
CA MET A 17 -5.18 20.67 -3.61
C MET A 17 -4.21 20.93 -4.76
N LEU A 18 -3.97 22.20 -5.10
CA LEU A 18 -3.02 22.57 -6.15
C LEU A 18 -1.59 22.34 -5.66
N LEU A 19 -1.28 22.72 -4.41
CA LEU A 19 0.02 22.43 -3.79
C LEU A 19 0.27 20.92 -3.70
N PHE A 20 -0.73 20.13 -3.30
CA PHE A 20 -0.66 18.67 -3.30
C PHE A 20 -0.26 18.13 -4.68
N PHE A 21 -0.95 18.58 -5.74
CA PHE A 21 -0.65 18.18 -7.10
C PHE A 21 0.77 18.60 -7.54
N LEU A 22 1.18 19.82 -7.26
CA LEU A 22 2.53 20.31 -7.62
C LEU A 22 3.61 19.46 -6.93
N MET A 23 3.47 19.18 -5.64
CA MET A 23 4.43 18.35 -4.90
C MET A 23 4.44 16.89 -5.41
N TRP A 24 3.27 16.38 -5.80
CA TRP A 24 3.14 15.06 -6.42
C TRP A 24 3.89 14.96 -7.74
N GLU A 25 3.86 16.00 -8.58
CA GLU A 25 4.57 16.07 -9.87
C GLU A 25 6.07 16.30 -9.72
N ILE A 26 6.49 17.19 -8.81
CA ILE A 26 7.91 17.51 -8.60
C ILE A 26 8.72 16.25 -8.25
N GLU A 27 8.12 15.28 -7.57
CA GLU A 27 8.78 14.02 -7.22
C GLU A 27 9.14 13.17 -8.44
N LEU A 28 8.36 13.23 -9.53
CA LEU A 28 8.51 12.32 -10.67
C LEU A 28 9.84 12.50 -11.40
N VAL A 29 10.27 13.74 -11.58
CA VAL A 29 11.50 14.07 -12.32
C VAL A 29 12.75 13.52 -11.61
N PRO A 30 12.96 13.75 -10.30
CA PRO A 30 14.08 13.15 -9.58
C PRO A 30 14.10 11.62 -9.63
N VAL A 31 12.93 10.97 -9.48
CA VAL A 31 12.83 9.51 -9.54
C VAL A 31 13.20 8.98 -10.91
N TYR A 32 12.67 9.62 -11.98
CA TYR A 32 13.04 9.29 -13.36
C TYR A 32 14.56 9.38 -13.58
N LEU A 33 15.17 10.48 -13.16
CA LEU A 33 16.63 10.69 -13.30
C LEU A 33 17.43 9.65 -12.50
N LEU A 34 17.01 9.35 -11.27
CA LEU A 34 17.67 8.36 -10.43
C LEU A 34 17.64 6.95 -11.04
N ILE A 35 16.53 6.56 -11.66
CA ILE A 35 16.42 5.27 -12.34
C ILE A 35 17.18 5.29 -13.67
N SER A 36 17.02 6.34 -14.49
CA SER A 36 17.58 6.40 -15.85
C SER A 36 19.10 6.54 -15.90
N ILE A 37 19.71 7.20 -14.90
CA ILE A 37 21.17 7.46 -14.86
C ILE A 37 21.89 6.35 -14.09
N TRP A 38 21.43 6.00 -12.90
CA TRP A 38 22.10 5.09 -11.96
C TRP A 38 21.44 3.69 -11.88
N GLY A 39 20.48 3.39 -12.73
CA GLY A 39 19.82 2.08 -12.80
C GLY A 39 20.65 1.03 -13.55
N GLY A 40 20.07 -0.19 -13.62
CA GLY A 40 20.67 -1.37 -14.27
C GLY A 40 20.66 -1.31 -15.79
N GLN A 41 20.67 -2.49 -16.41
CA GLN A 41 20.82 -2.61 -17.88
C GLN A 41 19.63 -2.06 -18.66
N LYS A 42 18.41 -2.28 -18.19
CA LYS A 42 17.15 -1.84 -18.82
C LYS A 42 16.62 -0.53 -18.23
N ARG A 43 17.48 0.24 -17.56
CA ARG A 43 17.10 1.46 -16.82
C ARG A 43 16.29 2.49 -17.60
N ARG A 44 16.62 2.69 -18.89
CA ARG A 44 15.87 3.64 -19.74
C ARG A 44 14.43 3.21 -19.96
N TYR A 45 14.21 1.94 -20.27
CA TYR A 45 12.87 1.38 -20.41
C TYR A 45 12.07 1.51 -19.10
N ALA A 46 12.66 1.11 -17.98
CA ALA A 46 12.01 1.17 -16.68
C ALA A 46 11.67 2.60 -16.26
N ALA A 47 12.60 3.55 -16.44
CA ALA A 47 12.39 4.96 -16.16
C ALA A 47 11.31 5.57 -17.05
N THR A 48 11.33 5.31 -18.37
CA THR A 48 10.32 5.81 -19.30
C THR A 48 8.93 5.22 -18.97
N LYS A 49 8.86 3.93 -18.67
CA LYS A 49 7.60 3.30 -18.25
C LYS A 49 7.07 3.92 -16.97
N PHE A 50 7.93 4.13 -15.97
CA PHE A 50 7.57 4.79 -14.72
C PHE A 50 6.96 6.17 -14.95
N ILE A 51 7.69 7.04 -15.68
CA ILE A 51 7.21 8.43 -15.87
C ILE A 51 5.94 8.50 -16.71
N LEU A 52 5.80 7.69 -17.77
CA LEU A 52 4.59 7.65 -18.59
C LEU A 52 3.38 7.18 -17.80
N TYR A 53 3.52 6.11 -16.99
CA TYR A 53 2.42 5.63 -16.14
C TYR A 53 2.00 6.66 -15.10
N THR A 54 2.97 7.23 -14.40
CA THR A 54 2.68 8.15 -13.28
C THR A 54 2.23 9.51 -13.76
N ALA A 55 2.85 10.09 -14.78
CA ALA A 55 2.45 11.40 -15.33
C ALA A 55 1.09 11.32 -16.03
N ALA A 56 0.81 10.28 -16.82
CA ALA A 56 -0.51 10.11 -17.43
C ALA A 56 -1.62 9.94 -16.38
N ALA A 57 -1.32 9.26 -15.27
CA ALA A 57 -2.27 9.08 -14.17
C ALA A 57 -2.50 10.38 -13.39
N SER A 58 -1.47 11.19 -13.18
CA SER A 58 -1.58 12.43 -12.42
C SER A 58 -2.41 13.52 -13.13
N ILE A 59 -2.58 13.45 -14.45
CA ILE A 59 -3.53 14.31 -15.16
C ILE A 59 -4.93 14.18 -14.57
N PHE A 60 -5.32 12.99 -14.11
CA PHE A 60 -6.62 12.78 -13.47
C PHE A 60 -6.73 13.50 -12.12
N ILE A 61 -5.62 13.65 -11.35
CA ILE A 61 -5.62 14.47 -10.13
C ILE A 61 -5.89 15.93 -10.50
N LEU A 62 -5.19 16.44 -11.52
CA LEU A 62 -5.35 17.82 -11.95
C LEU A 62 -6.77 18.10 -12.43
N VAL A 63 -7.30 17.27 -13.33
CA VAL A 63 -8.64 17.46 -13.89
C VAL A 63 -9.71 17.37 -12.81
N ALA A 64 -9.66 16.33 -11.95
CA ALA A 64 -10.63 16.17 -10.87
C ALA A 64 -10.50 17.29 -9.82
N GLY A 65 -9.27 17.65 -9.44
CA GLY A 65 -9.00 18.72 -8.49
C GLY A 65 -9.47 20.10 -8.99
N LEU A 66 -9.17 20.45 -10.25
CA LEU A 66 -9.67 21.68 -10.86
C LEU A 66 -11.20 21.68 -10.96
N ALA A 67 -11.80 20.56 -11.41
CA ALA A 67 -13.25 20.45 -11.49
C ALA A 67 -13.92 20.69 -10.12
N MET A 68 -13.36 20.15 -9.03
CA MET A 68 -13.86 20.39 -7.67
C MET A 68 -13.61 21.83 -7.21
N ALA A 69 -12.42 22.39 -7.51
CA ALA A 69 -12.07 23.76 -7.12
C ALA A 69 -13.01 24.81 -7.74
N PHE A 70 -13.32 24.64 -9.01
CA PHE A 70 -14.20 25.56 -9.77
C PHE A 70 -15.70 25.23 -9.63
N TYR A 71 -16.06 24.18 -8.90
CA TYR A 71 -17.47 23.85 -8.71
C TYR A 71 -18.16 24.81 -7.74
N GLY A 72 -19.31 25.37 -8.13
CA GLY A 72 -20.11 26.31 -7.35
C GLY A 72 -19.61 27.76 -7.45
N ASP A 73 -20.15 28.63 -6.61
CA ASP A 73 -19.95 30.08 -6.67
C ASP A 73 -18.58 30.53 -6.15
N THR A 74 -17.91 29.71 -5.37
CA THR A 74 -16.61 30.03 -4.75
C THR A 74 -15.52 29.16 -5.28
N VAL A 75 -14.50 29.75 -5.89
CA VAL A 75 -13.28 29.04 -6.31
C VAL A 75 -12.37 28.90 -5.10
N THR A 76 -11.98 27.65 -4.76
CA THR A 76 -11.07 27.38 -3.67
C THR A 76 -10.26 26.10 -3.95
N PHE A 77 -9.02 26.06 -3.48
CA PHE A 77 -8.16 24.88 -3.50
C PHE A 77 -7.95 24.30 -2.09
N ASP A 78 -8.45 24.97 -1.05
CA ASP A 78 -8.37 24.47 0.32
C ASP A 78 -9.14 23.18 0.47
N MET A 79 -8.45 22.11 0.89
CA MET A 79 -9.01 20.76 0.97
C MET A 79 -10.15 20.67 2.00
N ALA A 80 -10.06 21.43 3.11
CA ALA A 80 -11.09 21.41 4.13
C ALA A 80 -12.40 22.03 3.62
N THR A 81 -12.29 23.14 2.89
CA THR A 81 -13.44 23.79 2.24
C THR A 81 -14.01 22.92 1.11
N LEU A 82 -13.16 22.29 0.30
CA LEU A 82 -13.60 21.36 -0.76
C LEU A 82 -14.37 20.17 -0.20
N ALA A 83 -13.97 19.63 0.94
CA ALA A 83 -14.66 18.53 1.62
C ALA A 83 -16.06 18.91 2.12
N GLN A 84 -16.34 20.18 2.34
CA GLN A 84 -17.65 20.69 2.80
C GLN A 84 -18.61 21.02 1.63
N LYS A 85 -18.12 21.12 0.40
CA LYS A 85 -18.97 21.38 -0.76
C LYS A 85 -19.91 20.19 -1.05
N HIS A 86 -21.14 20.48 -1.44
CA HIS A 86 -22.10 19.47 -1.88
C HIS A 86 -21.99 19.25 -3.38
N TYR A 87 -21.53 18.06 -3.77
CA TYR A 87 -21.39 17.66 -5.16
C TYR A 87 -22.55 16.74 -5.59
N PRO A 88 -23.10 16.90 -6.81
CA PRO A 88 -24.05 15.94 -7.39
C PRO A 88 -23.41 14.54 -7.47
N LYS A 89 -24.23 13.49 -7.32
CA LYS A 89 -23.74 12.09 -7.31
C LYS A 89 -22.86 11.75 -8.52
N ALA A 90 -23.30 12.13 -9.72
CA ALA A 90 -22.53 11.87 -10.94
C ALA A 90 -21.17 12.56 -10.94
N PHE A 91 -21.13 13.84 -10.54
CA PHE A 91 -19.89 14.61 -10.43
C PHE A 91 -18.94 14.01 -9.40
N ALA A 92 -19.43 13.73 -8.18
CA ALA A 92 -18.64 13.12 -7.12
C ALA A 92 -18.07 11.75 -7.53
N SER A 93 -18.87 10.94 -8.26
CA SER A 93 -18.42 9.64 -8.75
C SER A 93 -17.34 9.77 -9.83
N LEU A 94 -17.46 10.72 -10.76
CA LEU A 94 -16.44 10.97 -11.79
C LEU A 94 -15.13 11.48 -11.16
N ALA A 95 -15.21 12.44 -10.24
CA ALA A 95 -14.04 12.94 -9.53
C ALA A 95 -13.37 11.81 -8.71
N TYR A 96 -14.16 10.99 -8.01
CA TYR A 96 -13.67 9.83 -7.26
C TYR A 96 -12.92 8.84 -8.14
N VAL A 97 -13.47 8.48 -9.31
CA VAL A 97 -12.83 7.56 -10.25
C VAL A 97 -11.55 8.18 -10.82
N GLY A 98 -11.56 9.48 -11.14
CA GLY A 98 -10.35 10.19 -11.57
C GLY A 98 -9.23 10.07 -10.52
N PHE A 99 -9.50 10.43 -9.28
CA PHE A 99 -8.54 10.28 -8.20
C PHE A 99 -8.14 8.82 -7.96
N LEU A 100 -9.09 7.88 -8.02
CA LEU A 100 -8.82 6.45 -7.85
C LEU A 100 -7.85 5.92 -8.91
N ILE A 101 -7.98 6.32 -10.18
CA ILE A 101 -7.04 5.93 -11.24
C ILE A 101 -5.64 6.45 -10.90
N ALA A 102 -5.52 7.72 -10.56
CA ALA A 102 -4.23 8.34 -10.28
C ALA A 102 -3.53 7.71 -9.05
N PHE A 103 -4.26 7.59 -7.96
CA PHE A 103 -3.73 7.02 -6.72
C PHE A 103 -3.54 5.52 -6.84
N GLY A 104 -4.37 4.84 -7.64
CA GLY A 104 -4.27 3.42 -7.94
C GLY A 104 -3.04 3.05 -8.78
N VAL A 105 -2.54 3.94 -9.62
CA VAL A 105 -1.23 3.76 -10.27
C VAL A 105 -0.12 3.83 -9.23
N LYS A 106 -0.15 4.79 -8.32
CA LYS A 106 0.87 4.98 -7.29
C LYS A 106 0.83 3.85 -6.24
N LEU A 107 -0.35 3.45 -5.77
CA LEU A 107 -0.59 2.35 -4.80
C LEU A 107 -0.52 0.94 -5.44
N PRO A 108 0.00 0.78 -6.58
CA PRO A 108 -0.03 -0.25 -7.62
C PRO A 108 -1.24 -1.21 -7.56
N ILE A 109 -2.43 -0.67 -7.81
CA ILE A 109 -3.66 -1.47 -7.92
C ILE A 109 -3.68 -2.21 -9.26
N PHE A 110 -4.08 -3.50 -9.25
CA PHE A 110 -4.32 -4.24 -10.49
C PHE A 110 -5.45 -3.57 -11.33
N PRO A 111 -5.27 -3.37 -12.65
CA PRO A 111 -4.15 -3.74 -13.51
C PRO A 111 -3.07 -2.64 -13.66
N LEU A 112 -3.14 -1.54 -12.91
CA LEU A 112 -2.30 -0.34 -13.08
C LEU A 112 -0.89 -0.45 -12.46
N HIS A 113 -0.48 -1.65 -12.04
CA HIS A 113 0.71 -1.91 -11.23
C HIS A 113 1.99 -2.21 -12.03
N THR A 114 1.90 -2.43 -13.34
CA THR A 114 2.99 -3.07 -14.12
C THR A 114 4.29 -2.27 -14.21
N TRP A 115 4.27 -0.98 -13.90
CA TRP A 115 5.47 -0.14 -13.85
C TRP A 115 6.37 -0.47 -12.67
N LEU A 116 5.78 -0.92 -11.55
CA LEU A 116 6.48 -1.09 -10.27
C LEU A 116 7.57 -2.17 -10.30
N PRO A 117 7.32 -3.42 -10.79
CA PRO A 117 8.34 -4.45 -10.85
C PRO A 117 9.51 -4.06 -11.77
N ASP A 118 9.25 -3.35 -12.87
CA ASP A 118 10.28 -2.92 -13.80
C ASP A 118 11.12 -1.78 -13.20
N ALA A 119 10.49 -0.83 -12.54
CA ALA A 119 11.19 0.26 -11.85
C ALA A 119 12.10 -0.28 -10.73
N HIS A 120 11.59 -1.17 -9.85
CA HIS A 120 12.36 -1.74 -8.75
C HIS A 120 13.51 -2.65 -9.19
N SER A 121 13.30 -3.44 -10.25
CA SER A 121 14.36 -4.33 -10.74
C SER A 121 15.57 -3.56 -11.26
N GLU A 122 15.34 -2.39 -11.84
CA GLU A 122 16.38 -1.57 -12.44
C GLU A 122 16.93 -0.47 -11.51
N ALA A 123 16.14 0.04 -10.58
CA ALA A 123 16.56 1.08 -9.63
C ALA A 123 17.72 0.60 -8.73
N SER A 124 18.61 1.51 -8.35
CA SER A 124 19.61 1.24 -7.30
C SER A 124 18.91 0.93 -5.96
N ALA A 125 19.59 0.24 -5.04
CA ALA A 125 18.99 -0.15 -3.77
C ALA A 125 18.43 1.04 -2.96
N PRO A 126 19.15 2.17 -2.79
CA PRO A 126 18.61 3.34 -2.09
C PRO A 126 17.35 3.91 -2.75
N VAL A 127 17.29 3.92 -4.08
CA VAL A 127 16.10 4.38 -4.81
C VAL A 127 14.92 3.42 -4.58
N SER A 128 15.17 2.10 -4.65
CA SER A 128 14.14 1.10 -4.36
C SER A 128 13.63 1.19 -2.92
N MET A 129 14.50 1.49 -1.94
CA MET A 129 14.09 1.72 -0.55
C MET A 129 13.06 2.84 -0.44
N ILE A 130 13.31 3.98 -1.09
CA ILE A 130 12.42 5.14 -1.02
C ILE A 130 11.15 4.91 -1.83
N LEU A 131 11.24 4.29 -3.01
CA LEU A 131 10.07 3.94 -3.81
C LEU A 131 9.11 3.03 -3.01
N ALA A 132 9.63 1.94 -2.44
CA ALA A 132 8.82 1.02 -1.66
C ALA A 132 8.46 1.58 -0.29
N GLY A 133 9.36 2.32 0.35
CA GLY A 133 9.17 2.86 1.70
C GLY A 133 8.14 3.98 1.78
N VAL A 134 8.18 4.93 0.85
CA VAL A 134 7.41 6.17 0.91
C VAL A 134 6.49 6.35 -0.28
N LEU A 135 6.99 6.23 -1.52
CA LEU A 135 6.27 6.61 -2.73
C LEU A 135 4.94 5.86 -2.89
N LEU A 136 4.90 4.54 -2.64
CA LEU A 136 3.66 3.78 -2.71
C LEU A 136 2.60 4.27 -1.70
N LYS A 137 3.06 4.71 -0.51
CA LYS A 137 2.17 5.15 0.57
C LYS A 137 1.50 6.48 0.30
N MET A 138 2.08 7.30 -0.57
CA MET A 138 1.42 8.51 -1.04
C MET A 138 0.07 8.18 -1.71
N GLY A 139 -0.01 7.09 -2.50
CA GLY A 139 -1.27 6.63 -3.09
C GLY A 139 -2.31 6.22 -2.05
N GLY A 140 -1.92 5.44 -1.03
CA GLY A 140 -2.82 5.03 0.05
C GLY A 140 -3.25 6.21 0.94
N TYR A 141 -2.32 7.11 1.27
CA TYR A 141 -2.62 8.34 1.96
C TYR A 141 -3.63 9.20 1.19
N ALA A 142 -3.40 9.38 -0.10
CA ALA A 142 -4.28 10.17 -0.96
C ALA A 142 -5.68 9.56 -1.08
N LEU A 143 -5.81 8.22 -1.14
CA LEU A 143 -7.12 7.56 -1.09
C LEU A 143 -7.87 7.88 0.22
N ILE A 144 -7.20 7.89 1.36
CA ILE A 144 -7.82 8.25 2.64
C ILE A 144 -8.14 9.75 2.67
N ARG A 145 -7.16 10.61 2.37
CA ARG A 145 -7.24 12.05 2.52
C ARG A 145 -8.18 12.72 1.51
N ILE A 146 -8.27 12.21 0.30
CA ILE A 146 -9.04 12.82 -0.80
C ILE A 146 -10.29 11.99 -1.10
N ASN A 147 -10.14 10.70 -1.43
CA ASN A 147 -11.30 9.90 -1.82
C ASN A 147 -12.28 9.67 -0.68
N ILE A 148 -11.80 9.42 0.55
CA ILE A 148 -12.70 9.20 1.69
C ILE A 148 -13.17 10.54 2.27
N GLU A 149 -12.24 11.43 2.67
CA GLU A 149 -12.62 12.64 3.42
C GLU A 149 -13.36 13.66 2.56
N MET A 150 -12.98 13.83 1.28
CA MET A 150 -13.60 14.84 0.43
C MET A 150 -14.81 14.31 -0.36
N LEU A 151 -14.87 13.02 -0.65
CA LEU A 151 -15.90 12.38 -1.46
C LEU A 151 -16.53 11.16 -0.77
N PRO A 152 -16.96 11.26 0.51
CA PRO A 152 -17.44 10.11 1.29
C PRO A 152 -18.67 9.45 0.67
N ASN A 153 -19.57 10.21 0.06
CA ASN A 153 -20.74 9.68 -0.65
C ASN A 153 -20.34 8.77 -1.81
N ALA A 154 -19.36 9.16 -2.61
CA ALA A 154 -18.85 8.34 -3.71
C ALA A 154 -18.09 7.12 -3.17
N HIS A 155 -17.31 7.29 -2.08
CA HIS A 155 -16.55 6.20 -1.47
C HIS A 155 -17.45 5.02 -1.09
N ILE A 156 -18.65 5.24 -0.55
CA ILE A 156 -19.60 4.19 -0.19
C ILE A 156 -19.92 3.28 -1.39
N TYR A 157 -20.08 3.86 -2.58
CA TYR A 157 -20.39 3.07 -3.79
C TYR A 157 -19.17 2.31 -4.32
N PHE A 158 -17.97 2.87 -4.19
CA PHE A 158 -16.75 2.26 -4.72
C PHE A 158 -15.99 1.38 -3.73
N ALA A 159 -16.27 1.45 -2.43
CA ALA A 159 -15.57 0.66 -1.42
C ALA A 159 -15.67 -0.86 -1.64
N PRO A 160 -16.81 -1.45 -2.02
CA PRO A 160 -16.88 -2.88 -2.35
C PRO A 160 -15.93 -3.25 -3.49
N VAL A 161 -15.80 -2.38 -4.49
CA VAL A 161 -14.87 -2.57 -5.61
C VAL A 161 -13.43 -2.52 -5.12
N LEU A 162 -13.09 -1.59 -4.21
CA LEU A 162 -11.75 -1.53 -3.60
C LEU A 162 -11.44 -2.80 -2.80
N ALA A 163 -12.40 -3.35 -2.06
CA ALA A 163 -12.21 -4.60 -1.33
C ALA A 163 -11.91 -5.77 -2.29
N VAL A 164 -12.64 -5.88 -3.40
CA VAL A 164 -12.41 -6.90 -4.43
C VAL A 164 -11.04 -6.70 -5.10
N LEU A 165 -10.70 -5.46 -5.49
CA LEU A 165 -9.38 -5.13 -6.05
C LEU A 165 -8.25 -5.44 -5.05
N GLY A 166 -8.48 -5.23 -3.75
CA GLY A 166 -7.56 -5.62 -2.70
C GLY A 166 -7.28 -7.11 -2.69
N VAL A 167 -8.31 -7.93 -2.76
CA VAL A 167 -8.18 -9.40 -2.88
C VAL A 167 -7.43 -9.81 -4.15
N VAL A 168 -7.77 -9.19 -5.29
CA VAL A 168 -7.07 -9.45 -6.56
C VAL A 168 -5.58 -9.11 -6.43
N ASN A 169 -5.24 -7.96 -5.83
CA ASN A 169 -3.84 -7.58 -5.58
C ASN A 169 -3.11 -8.61 -4.73
N ILE A 170 -3.74 -9.08 -3.65
CA ILE A 170 -3.16 -10.07 -2.74
C ILE A 170 -2.84 -11.36 -3.48
N ILE A 171 -3.82 -11.94 -4.14
CA ILE A 171 -3.69 -13.26 -4.79
C ILE A 171 -2.77 -13.16 -6.02
N TYR A 172 -3.06 -12.22 -6.91
CA TYR A 172 -2.26 -12.01 -8.12
C TYR A 172 -0.81 -11.63 -7.79
N GLY A 173 -0.62 -10.67 -6.87
CA GLY A 173 0.71 -10.23 -6.45
C GLY A 173 1.54 -11.36 -5.85
N ALA A 174 0.94 -12.22 -5.02
CA ALA A 174 1.61 -13.37 -4.42
C ALA A 174 2.02 -14.42 -5.46
N PHE A 175 1.14 -14.81 -6.38
CA PHE A 175 1.49 -15.73 -7.47
C PHE A 175 2.53 -15.14 -8.40
N ALA A 176 2.40 -13.87 -8.77
CA ALA A 176 3.39 -13.18 -9.59
C ALA A 176 4.75 -13.07 -8.90
N ALA A 177 4.78 -12.83 -7.58
CA ALA A 177 6.01 -12.85 -6.78
C ALA A 177 6.66 -14.24 -6.78
N PHE A 178 5.88 -15.31 -6.60
CA PHE A 178 6.38 -16.68 -6.62
C PHE A 178 7.04 -17.04 -7.95
N ALA A 179 6.49 -16.56 -9.06
CA ALA A 179 7.00 -16.83 -10.41
C ALA A 179 8.29 -16.05 -10.79
N GLN A 180 8.75 -15.10 -9.96
CA GLN A 180 9.95 -14.31 -10.29
C GLN A 180 11.23 -15.02 -9.89
N SER A 181 12.21 -15.06 -10.79
CA SER A 181 13.59 -15.50 -10.53
C SER A 181 14.52 -14.35 -10.11
N ASN A 182 14.14 -13.10 -10.37
CA ASN A 182 14.89 -11.93 -9.94
C ASN A 182 14.47 -11.49 -8.52
N LEU A 183 15.45 -11.35 -7.62
CA LEU A 183 15.24 -11.03 -6.20
C LEU A 183 14.45 -9.72 -5.98
N LYS A 184 14.86 -8.61 -6.61
CA LYS A 184 14.17 -7.33 -6.47
C LYS A 184 12.77 -7.35 -7.09
N ARG A 185 12.62 -8.06 -8.21
CA ARG A 185 11.32 -8.18 -8.88
C ARG A 185 10.34 -8.98 -8.04
N ARG A 186 10.82 -10.04 -7.33
CA ARG A 186 10.02 -10.78 -6.36
C ARG A 186 9.55 -9.89 -5.20
N LEU A 187 10.44 -9.09 -4.64
CA LEU A 187 10.09 -8.13 -3.58
C LEU A 187 9.11 -7.05 -4.07
N ALA A 188 9.23 -6.60 -5.33
CA ALA A 188 8.29 -5.63 -5.90
C ALA A 188 6.86 -6.20 -6.03
N TYR A 189 6.72 -7.46 -6.48
CA TYR A 189 5.41 -8.11 -6.52
C TYR A 189 4.85 -8.42 -5.13
N SER A 190 5.71 -8.71 -4.14
CA SER A 190 5.25 -8.83 -2.75
C SER A 190 4.66 -7.51 -2.24
N SER A 191 5.23 -6.37 -2.63
CA SER A 191 4.67 -5.06 -2.29
C SER A 191 3.27 -4.85 -2.86
N ILE A 192 3.01 -5.32 -4.10
CA ILE A 192 1.66 -5.28 -4.70
C ILE A 192 0.67 -6.09 -3.86
N ALA A 193 1.06 -7.28 -3.41
CA ALA A 193 0.22 -8.12 -2.54
C ALA A 193 -0.09 -7.41 -1.21
N HIS A 194 0.92 -6.85 -0.54
CA HIS A 194 0.71 -6.14 0.73
C HIS A 194 -0.13 -4.86 0.59
N MET A 195 -0.05 -4.15 -0.54
CA MET A 195 -0.94 -3.00 -0.80
C MET A 195 -2.39 -3.44 -1.02
N GLY A 196 -2.65 -4.69 -1.36
CA GLY A 196 -4.00 -5.26 -1.38
C GLY A 196 -4.68 -5.26 -0.01
N PHE A 197 -3.93 -5.54 1.08
CA PHE A 197 -4.47 -5.42 2.44
C PHE A 197 -4.83 -3.96 2.78
N VAL A 198 -4.01 -3.00 2.35
CA VAL A 198 -4.31 -1.57 2.54
C VAL A 198 -5.64 -1.20 1.88
N LEU A 199 -5.92 -1.70 0.66
CA LEU A 199 -7.20 -1.47 -0.02
C LEU A 199 -8.39 -2.05 0.74
N ILE A 200 -8.26 -3.26 1.28
CA ILE A 200 -9.32 -3.89 2.10
C ILE A 200 -9.57 -3.07 3.38
N GLY A 201 -8.50 -2.60 4.02
CA GLY A 201 -8.62 -1.74 5.20
C GLY A 201 -9.33 -0.42 4.91
N ILE A 202 -8.98 0.27 3.81
CA ILE A 202 -9.64 1.49 3.32
C ILE A 202 -11.13 1.23 3.03
N ALA A 203 -11.45 0.07 2.45
CA ALA A 203 -12.81 -0.29 2.10
C ALA A 203 -13.68 -0.73 3.29
N SER A 204 -13.12 -0.96 4.46
CA SER A 204 -13.83 -1.61 5.58
C SER A 204 -14.89 -0.78 6.29
N PHE A 205 -14.85 0.56 6.18
CA PHE A 205 -15.69 1.53 6.91
C PHE A 205 -15.53 1.52 8.44
N THR A 206 -14.49 0.87 8.96
CA THR A 206 -14.26 0.73 10.40
C THR A 206 -12.98 1.43 10.83
N GLU A 207 -12.95 1.88 12.08
CA GLU A 207 -11.75 2.48 12.69
C GLU A 207 -10.56 1.50 12.65
N LEU A 208 -10.82 0.23 12.98
CA LEU A 208 -9.80 -0.82 12.92
C LEU A 208 -9.25 -1.03 11.51
N GLY A 209 -10.13 -1.04 10.50
CA GLY A 209 -9.68 -1.27 9.13
C GLY A 209 -8.91 -0.10 8.54
N ILE A 210 -9.38 1.15 8.72
CA ILE A 210 -8.70 2.35 8.25
C ILE A 210 -7.39 2.55 9.03
N GLY A 211 -7.41 2.40 10.36
CA GLY A 211 -6.21 2.44 11.19
C GLY A 211 -5.22 1.34 10.85
N GLY A 212 -5.72 0.11 10.59
CA GLY A 212 -4.93 -1.01 10.11
C GLY A 212 -4.29 -0.75 8.75
N ALA A 213 -5.00 -0.09 7.81
CA ALA A 213 -4.44 0.30 6.52
C ALA A 213 -3.27 1.28 6.68
N VAL A 214 -3.40 2.28 7.57
CA VAL A 214 -2.32 3.22 7.89
C VAL A 214 -1.14 2.48 8.51
N LEU A 215 -1.40 1.61 9.49
CA LEU A 215 -0.35 0.81 10.13
C LEU A 215 0.36 -0.11 9.12
N GLN A 216 -0.39 -0.75 8.22
CA GLN A 216 0.18 -1.59 7.17
C GLN A 216 1.04 -0.78 6.19
N MET A 217 0.66 0.46 5.86
CA MET A 217 1.50 1.34 5.06
C MET A 217 2.83 1.65 5.76
N VAL A 218 2.81 1.99 7.05
CA VAL A 218 4.03 2.25 7.84
C VAL A 218 4.88 0.99 7.96
N SER A 219 4.29 -0.13 8.36
CA SER A 219 4.96 -1.41 8.54
C SER A 219 5.61 -1.90 7.26
N HIS A 220 4.85 -1.96 6.17
CA HIS A 220 5.38 -2.34 4.86
C HIS A 220 6.47 -1.36 4.39
N GLY A 221 6.36 -0.06 4.72
CA GLY A 221 7.39 0.93 4.41
C GLY A 221 8.75 0.55 4.98
N LEU A 222 8.80 0.26 6.26
CA LEU A 222 10.01 -0.15 6.97
C LEU A 222 10.52 -1.52 6.49
N ILE A 223 9.63 -2.51 6.37
CA ILE A 223 9.97 -3.88 5.96
C ILE A 223 10.51 -3.91 4.54
N ALA A 224 9.83 -3.26 3.60
CA ALA A 224 10.25 -3.23 2.20
C ALA A 224 11.57 -2.47 2.04
N ALA A 225 11.75 -1.32 2.72
CA ALA A 225 13.02 -0.60 2.72
C ALA A 225 14.16 -1.49 3.22
N CYS A 226 13.95 -2.25 4.31
CA CYS A 226 14.92 -3.18 4.85
C CYS A 226 15.28 -4.28 3.83
N LEU A 227 14.29 -4.94 3.23
CA LEU A 227 14.52 -6.03 2.26
C LEU A 227 15.18 -5.52 0.97
N PHE A 228 14.79 -4.35 0.45
CA PHE A 228 15.45 -3.75 -0.71
C PHE A 228 16.87 -3.30 -0.39
N PHE A 229 17.12 -2.78 0.79
CA PHE A 229 18.49 -2.48 1.26
C PHE A 229 19.36 -3.75 1.28
N LEU A 230 18.87 -4.80 1.92
CA LEU A 230 19.61 -6.08 2.02
C LEU A 230 19.77 -6.77 0.66
N SER A 231 18.80 -6.61 -0.25
CA SER A 231 18.97 -7.07 -1.65
C SER A 231 20.10 -6.33 -2.35
N GLY A 232 20.32 -5.04 -2.05
CA GLY A 232 21.45 -4.27 -2.54
C GLY A 232 22.77 -4.73 -1.93
N VAL A 233 22.80 -4.94 -0.63
CA VAL A 233 23.96 -5.50 0.08
C VAL A 233 24.37 -6.86 -0.48
N THR A 234 23.40 -7.70 -0.82
CA THR A 234 23.63 -9.00 -1.48
C THR A 234 24.16 -8.79 -2.89
N TYR A 235 23.58 -7.88 -3.68
CA TYR A 235 24.01 -7.57 -5.04
C TYR A 235 25.45 -7.03 -5.12
N ASP A 236 25.84 -6.17 -4.19
CA ASP A 236 27.20 -5.62 -4.14
C ASP A 236 28.28 -6.70 -3.98
N ARG A 237 27.89 -7.89 -3.53
CA ARG A 237 28.77 -9.05 -3.31
C ARG A 237 28.64 -10.10 -4.40
N THR A 238 27.44 -10.31 -4.89
CA THR A 238 27.15 -11.37 -5.87
C THR A 238 27.15 -10.88 -7.31
N HIS A 239 27.04 -9.56 -7.51
CA HIS A 239 26.87 -8.91 -8.83
C HIS A 239 25.72 -9.51 -9.68
N THR A 240 24.82 -10.24 -9.04
CA THR A 240 23.63 -10.81 -9.69
C THR A 240 22.39 -10.62 -8.81
N LEU A 241 21.23 -10.50 -9.44
CA LEU A 241 19.92 -10.50 -8.78
C LEU A 241 19.14 -11.79 -9.10
N MET A 242 19.71 -12.69 -9.91
CA MET A 242 19.08 -13.94 -10.28
C MET A 242 19.27 -14.96 -9.15
N MET A 243 18.20 -15.33 -8.47
CA MET A 243 18.25 -16.19 -7.29
C MET A 243 18.78 -17.60 -7.60
N GLU A 244 18.54 -18.11 -8.81
CA GLU A 244 19.05 -19.40 -9.27
C GLU A 244 20.59 -19.45 -9.39
N LYS A 245 21.22 -18.26 -9.56
CA LYS A 245 22.69 -18.13 -9.61
C LYS A 245 23.29 -17.93 -8.23
N MET A 246 22.47 -17.72 -7.19
CA MET A 246 22.87 -17.65 -5.79
C MET A 246 22.71 -19.04 -5.18
N GLY A 247 23.29 -19.29 -4.05
CA GLY A 247 23.13 -20.54 -3.30
C GLY A 247 24.22 -20.62 -2.24
N GLY A 248 23.93 -21.27 -1.11
CA GLY A 248 24.90 -21.48 -0.04
C GLY A 248 25.37 -20.20 0.69
N MET A 249 24.78 -19.04 0.39
CA MET A 249 25.24 -17.73 0.89
C MET A 249 25.15 -17.59 2.42
N ALA A 250 24.38 -18.45 3.10
CA ALA A 250 24.27 -18.41 4.58
C ALA A 250 25.61 -18.63 5.29
N LYS A 251 26.49 -19.45 4.72
CA LYS A 251 27.82 -19.71 5.27
C LYS A 251 28.79 -18.57 5.00
N ALA A 252 28.73 -18.00 3.80
CA ALA A 252 29.61 -16.91 3.37
C ALA A 252 29.23 -15.57 4.01
N MET A 253 27.93 -15.32 4.23
CA MET A 253 27.41 -14.05 4.76
C MET A 253 26.37 -14.28 5.88
N PRO A 254 26.76 -14.83 7.06
CA PRO A 254 25.84 -15.18 8.13
C PRO A 254 25.09 -13.97 8.70
N LYS A 255 25.68 -12.78 8.77
CA LYS A 255 25.02 -11.57 9.26
C LYS A 255 23.97 -11.07 8.27
N VAL A 256 24.28 -11.03 6.97
CA VAL A 256 23.30 -10.68 5.93
C VAL A 256 22.16 -11.68 5.95
N PHE A 257 22.45 -12.97 6.07
CA PHE A 257 21.43 -14.02 6.18
C PHE A 257 20.51 -13.81 7.38
N ALA A 258 21.05 -13.54 8.57
CA ALA A 258 20.24 -13.28 9.76
C ALA A 258 19.33 -12.06 9.59
N LEU A 259 19.87 -10.94 9.10
CA LEU A 259 19.11 -9.71 8.87
C LEU A 259 18.03 -9.89 7.79
N PHE A 260 18.39 -10.57 6.68
CA PHE A 260 17.45 -10.84 5.59
C PHE A 260 16.33 -11.77 6.03
N THR A 261 16.66 -12.78 6.84
CA THR A 261 15.66 -13.67 7.45
C THR A 261 14.72 -12.88 8.37
N ALA A 262 15.24 -12.03 9.26
CA ALA A 262 14.42 -11.19 10.13
C ALA A 262 13.47 -10.28 9.34
N GLY A 263 13.96 -9.61 8.27
CA GLY A 263 13.13 -8.81 7.38
C GLY A 263 12.07 -9.63 6.63
N SER A 264 12.42 -10.84 6.20
CA SER A 264 11.46 -11.75 5.56
C SER A 264 10.40 -12.24 6.52
N LEU A 265 10.75 -12.59 7.77
CA LEU A 265 9.81 -12.96 8.83
C LEU A 265 8.86 -11.81 9.17
N ALA A 266 9.35 -10.57 9.14
CA ALA A 266 8.50 -9.38 9.29
C ALA A 266 7.52 -9.22 8.12
N SER A 267 7.97 -9.49 6.89
CA SER A 267 7.13 -9.39 5.68
C SER A 267 6.06 -10.49 5.61
N LEU A 268 6.32 -11.69 6.12
CA LEU A 268 5.31 -12.74 6.20
C LEU A 268 4.34 -12.59 7.39
N ALA A 269 4.38 -11.43 8.05
CA ALA A 269 3.50 -11.10 9.17
C ALA A 269 3.62 -12.07 10.36
N LEU A 270 4.87 -12.38 10.78
CA LEU A 270 5.10 -13.18 11.97
C LEU A 270 4.62 -12.42 13.23
N PRO A 271 3.87 -13.06 14.15
CA PRO A 271 3.49 -12.45 15.42
C PRO A 271 4.71 -11.86 16.17
N GLY A 272 4.57 -10.62 16.67
CA GLY A 272 5.68 -9.85 17.25
C GLY A 272 6.37 -8.90 16.25
N MET A 273 6.01 -8.93 14.98
CA MET A 273 6.46 -8.00 13.96
C MET A 273 5.33 -7.04 13.55
N SER A 274 5.68 -5.83 13.10
CA SER A 274 4.70 -4.78 12.76
C SER A 274 3.72 -5.18 11.66
N GLY A 275 4.15 -5.97 10.68
CA GLY A 275 3.30 -6.45 9.59
C GLY A 275 2.13 -7.29 10.08
N PHE A 276 2.34 -8.13 11.09
CA PHE A 276 1.27 -8.93 11.70
C PHE A 276 0.15 -8.06 12.28
N VAL A 277 0.52 -7.02 13.02
CA VAL A 277 -0.46 -6.14 13.65
C VAL A 277 -1.28 -5.38 12.61
N GLY A 278 -0.62 -4.90 11.54
CA GLY A 278 -1.30 -4.21 10.43
C GLY A 278 -2.31 -5.11 9.73
N GLU A 279 -1.90 -6.33 9.34
CA GLU A 279 -2.80 -7.27 8.65
C GLU A 279 -3.93 -7.77 9.56
N LEU A 280 -3.62 -8.09 10.82
CA LEU A 280 -4.62 -8.53 11.79
C LEU A 280 -5.70 -7.47 12.02
N THR A 281 -5.32 -6.20 12.20
CA THR A 281 -6.28 -5.11 12.40
C THR A 281 -7.14 -4.87 11.15
N ILE A 282 -6.60 -5.07 9.94
CA ILE A 282 -7.38 -5.02 8.69
C ILE A 282 -8.41 -6.17 8.64
N PHE A 283 -8.00 -7.41 8.99
CA PHE A 283 -8.92 -8.54 9.06
C PHE A 283 -10.04 -8.29 10.07
N LEU A 284 -9.72 -7.79 11.26
CA LEU A 284 -10.70 -7.41 12.25
C LEU A 284 -11.62 -6.30 11.71
N GLY A 285 -11.05 -5.30 11.02
CA GLY A 285 -11.82 -4.20 10.43
C GLY A 285 -12.85 -4.66 9.42
N ILE A 286 -12.48 -5.53 8.46
CA ILE A 286 -13.44 -6.00 7.44
C ILE A 286 -14.47 -6.98 8.04
N THR A 287 -14.08 -7.84 8.97
CA THR A 287 -15.01 -8.80 9.61
C THR A 287 -16.03 -8.14 10.51
N THR A 288 -15.65 -7.09 11.21
CA THR A 288 -16.54 -6.30 12.10
C THR A 288 -17.30 -5.21 11.36
N SER A 289 -17.06 -5.03 10.07
CA SER A 289 -17.75 -4.01 9.28
C SER A 289 -19.27 -4.22 9.34
N TYR A 290 -19.98 -3.18 9.74
CA TYR A 290 -21.43 -3.14 9.76
C TYR A 290 -22.03 -2.80 8.38
N ALA A 291 -21.24 -2.28 7.46
CA ALA A 291 -21.68 -1.84 6.14
C ALA A 291 -21.98 -3.01 5.18
N TYR A 292 -21.32 -4.16 5.37
CA TYR A 292 -21.39 -5.27 4.43
C TYR A 292 -22.18 -6.45 4.95
N SER A 293 -22.82 -7.17 4.02
CA SER A 293 -23.48 -8.45 4.31
C SER A 293 -22.48 -9.48 4.86
N SER A 294 -22.98 -10.41 5.66
CA SER A 294 -22.13 -11.49 6.24
C SER A 294 -21.45 -12.34 5.16
N VAL A 295 -22.13 -12.54 4.01
CA VAL A 295 -21.58 -13.30 2.88
C VAL A 295 -20.40 -12.55 2.27
N PHE A 296 -20.55 -11.26 1.97
CA PHE A 296 -19.47 -10.46 1.39
C PHE A 296 -18.25 -10.42 2.30
N LYS A 297 -18.45 -10.13 3.60
CA LYS A 297 -17.36 -10.14 4.60
C LYS A 297 -16.62 -11.48 4.63
N CYS A 298 -17.39 -12.58 4.65
CA CYS A 298 -16.83 -13.91 4.70
C CYS A 298 -16.01 -14.25 3.44
N VAL A 299 -16.48 -13.88 2.27
CA VAL A 299 -15.79 -14.12 0.99
C VAL A 299 -14.49 -13.29 0.94
N ILE A 300 -14.54 -11.98 1.20
CA ILE A 300 -13.37 -11.12 1.18
C ILE A 300 -12.33 -11.59 2.21
N THR A 301 -12.75 -11.89 3.44
CA THR A 301 -11.84 -12.35 4.50
C THR A 301 -11.17 -13.67 4.14
N ARG A 302 -11.93 -14.66 3.64
CA ARG A 302 -11.37 -15.96 3.25
C ARG A 302 -10.39 -15.86 2.09
N LEU A 303 -10.74 -15.08 1.07
CA LEU A 303 -9.87 -14.87 -0.07
C LEU A 303 -8.61 -14.08 0.31
N ALA A 304 -8.72 -13.06 1.15
CA ALA A 304 -7.56 -12.34 1.68
C ALA A 304 -6.66 -13.24 2.55
N ALA A 305 -7.25 -14.17 3.33
CA ALA A 305 -6.51 -15.14 4.13
C ALA A 305 -5.66 -16.11 3.29
N VAL A 306 -6.04 -16.37 2.03
CA VAL A 306 -5.18 -17.11 1.08
C VAL A 306 -3.83 -16.40 0.91
N GLY A 307 -3.80 -15.07 0.93
CA GLY A 307 -2.57 -14.28 0.88
C GLY A 307 -1.62 -14.58 2.04
N VAL A 308 -2.16 -14.77 3.26
CA VAL A 308 -1.36 -15.12 4.44
C VAL A 308 -0.65 -16.47 4.27
N ILE A 309 -1.23 -17.40 3.48
CA ILE A 309 -0.60 -18.68 3.15
C ILE A 309 0.41 -18.52 2.02
N LEU A 310 0.10 -17.73 0.99
CA LEU A 310 0.95 -17.55 -0.17
C LEU A 310 2.22 -16.75 0.15
N THR A 311 2.13 -15.78 1.07
CA THR A 311 3.27 -14.93 1.45
C THR A 311 4.47 -15.73 1.98
N PRO A 312 4.33 -16.63 2.96
CA PRO A 312 5.40 -17.54 3.37
C PRO A 312 5.97 -18.38 2.22
N MET A 313 5.12 -18.85 1.30
CA MET A 313 5.56 -19.69 0.20
C MET A 313 6.60 -19.00 -0.68
N TYR A 314 6.36 -17.77 -1.13
CA TYR A 314 7.32 -17.08 -1.99
C TYR A 314 8.52 -16.51 -1.22
N LEU A 315 8.34 -16.09 0.06
CA LEU A 315 9.44 -15.55 0.87
C LEU A 315 10.39 -16.64 1.36
N LEU A 316 9.87 -17.76 1.88
CA LEU A 316 10.71 -18.89 2.29
C LEU A 316 11.40 -19.54 1.09
N SER A 317 10.70 -19.64 -0.06
CA SER A 317 11.32 -20.04 -1.32
C SER A 317 12.47 -19.12 -1.72
N MET A 318 12.31 -17.80 -1.58
CA MET A 318 13.36 -16.82 -1.82
C MET A 318 14.57 -17.03 -0.92
N LEU A 319 14.35 -17.16 0.40
CA LEU A 319 15.43 -17.44 1.36
C LEU A 319 16.15 -18.74 1.01
N ARG A 320 15.40 -19.78 0.62
CA ARG A 320 15.96 -21.07 0.22
C ARG A 320 16.88 -20.94 -0.99
N PHE A 321 16.45 -20.24 -2.03
CA PHE A 321 17.27 -20.09 -3.25
C PHE A 321 18.52 -19.24 -3.03
N VAL A 322 18.44 -18.20 -2.20
CA VAL A 322 19.57 -17.28 -1.99
C VAL A 322 20.57 -17.82 -0.96
N PHE A 323 20.09 -18.34 0.15
CA PHE A 323 20.95 -18.62 1.31
C PHE A 323 21.25 -20.09 1.55
N TYR A 324 20.40 -21.00 1.07
CA TYR A 324 20.58 -22.43 1.25
C TYR A 324 20.96 -23.10 -0.09
N GLY A 325 21.26 -24.40 -0.01
CA GLY A 325 21.65 -25.21 -1.17
C GLY A 325 23.16 -25.29 -1.37
N VAL A 326 23.55 -25.75 -2.55
CA VAL A 326 24.97 -25.93 -2.91
C VAL A 326 25.56 -24.57 -3.29
N GLU A 327 26.73 -24.26 -2.73
CA GLU A 327 27.48 -23.07 -3.07
C GLU A 327 27.85 -23.08 -4.57
N ASN A 328 27.52 -22.00 -5.28
CA ASN A 328 27.85 -21.89 -6.68
C ASN A 328 29.36 -21.64 -6.82
N SER A 329 30.08 -22.56 -7.46
CA SER A 329 31.53 -22.51 -7.61
C SER A 329 32.04 -21.26 -8.35
N GLU A 330 31.27 -20.73 -9.30
CA GLU A 330 31.63 -19.50 -10.02
C GLU A 330 31.60 -18.28 -9.08
N LEU A 331 30.71 -18.29 -8.12
CA LEU A 331 30.60 -17.26 -7.11
C LEU A 331 31.63 -17.46 -5.98
N ALA A 332 31.99 -18.69 -5.64
CA ALA A 332 33.00 -19.01 -4.62
C ALA A 332 34.42 -18.50 -4.97
N ILE A 333 34.73 -18.38 -6.26
CA ILE A 333 36.02 -17.92 -6.76
C ILE A 333 36.15 -16.37 -6.68
N ALA A 334 35.06 -15.65 -6.72
CA ALA A 334 35.02 -14.19 -6.72
C ALA A 334 34.90 -13.61 -5.29
N ASN A 335 35.96 -13.68 -4.50
CA ASN A 335 36.19 -12.93 -3.23
C ASN A 335 34.94 -12.64 -2.34
N TYR A 336 34.25 -13.69 -1.91
CA TYR A 336 33.07 -13.62 -1.03
C TYR A 336 33.35 -13.30 0.44
N HIS A 337 34.50 -12.76 0.78
CA HIS A 337 34.96 -12.76 2.16
C HIS A 337 34.45 -11.59 3.02
N SER A 338 33.55 -10.74 2.54
CA SER A 338 33.01 -9.66 3.38
C SER A 338 31.53 -9.84 3.66
N ASP A 339 31.20 -10.33 4.84
CA ASP A 339 29.85 -10.26 5.42
C ASP A 339 29.40 -8.80 5.61
N ALA A 340 28.24 -8.56 6.19
CA ALA A 340 27.71 -7.22 6.43
C ALA A 340 28.72 -6.33 7.15
N LYS A 341 29.01 -5.17 6.57
CA LYS A 341 29.86 -4.13 7.17
C LYS A 341 29.13 -3.47 8.34
N PRO A 342 29.84 -2.90 9.33
CA PRO A 342 29.20 -2.24 10.49
C PRO A 342 28.16 -1.17 10.08
N ARG A 343 28.43 -0.39 9.03
CA ARG A 343 27.49 0.60 8.48
C ARG A 343 26.22 -0.05 7.95
N GLU A 344 26.35 -1.18 7.24
CA GLU A 344 25.20 -1.91 6.67
C GLU A 344 24.36 -2.53 7.77
N MET A 345 25.00 -3.11 8.78
CA MET A 345 24.31 -3.60 9.98
C MET A 345 23.55 -2.49 10.70
N PHE A 346 24.17 -1.33 10.89
CA PHE A 346 23.55 -0.19 11.53
C PHE A 346 22.28 0.25 10.78
N ILE A 347 22.35 0.40 9.44
CA ILE A 347 21.19 0.77 8.61
C ILE A 347 20.08 -0.27 8.72
N ALA A 348 20.42 -1.56 8.63
CA ALA A 348 19.42 -2.63 8.74
C ALA A 348 18.77 -2.65 10.13
N LEU A 349 19.54 -2.45 11.19
CA LEU A 349 19.01 -2.39 12.56
C LEU A 349 18.12 -1.16 12.79
N CYS A 350 18.48 0.02 12.22
CA CYS A 350 17.62 1.20 12.26
C CYS A 350 16.22 0.95 11.65
N LEU A 351 16.11 0.01 10.72
CA LEU A 351 14.82 -0.38 10.14
C LEU A 351 14.16 -1.53 10.91
N LEU A 352 14.92 -2.54 11.38
CA LEU A 352 14.38 -3.70 12.08
C LEU A 352 13.89 -3.37 13.51
N VAL A 353 14.59 -2.48 14.22
CA VAL A 353 14.20 -2.10 15.59
C VAL A 353 12.78 -1.50 15.64
N PRO A 354 12.41 -0.50 14.81
CA PRO A 354 11.03 -0.03 14.77
C PRO A 354 10.03 -1.11 14.31
N ILE A 355 10.40 -2.00 13.39
CA ILE A 355 9.52 -3.11 12.96
C ILE A 355 9.15 -4.00 14.15
N ILE A 356 10.13 -4.38 14.97
CA ILE A 356 9.91 -5.19 16.17
C ILE A 356 9.20 -4.36 17.25
N GLY A 357 9.63 -3.12 17.45
CA GLY A 357 9.04 -2.22 18.45
C GLY A 357 7.54 -1.99 18.22
N ILE A 358 7.13 -1.70 16.99
CA ILE A 358 5.71 -1.55 16.62
C ILE A 358 4.98 -2.89 16.71
N GLY A 359 5.65 -4.01 16.39
CA GLY A 359 5.07 -5.35 16.52
C GLY A 359 4.73 -5.73 17.95
N LEU A 360 5.60 -5.37 18.91
CA LEU A 360 5.41 -5.64 20.33
C LEU A 360 4.52 -4.61 21.03
N TYR A 361 4.64 -3.34 20.63
CA TYR A 361 3.86 -2.23 21.18
C TYR A 361 3.31 -1.32 20.08
N PRO A 362 2.19 -1.69 19.45
CA PRO A 362 1.62 -0.95 18.30
C PRO A 362 1.33 0.52 18.56
N LYS A 363 1.05 0.90 19.81
CA LYS A 363 0.80 2.28 20.20
C LYS A 363 1.94 3.25 19.87
N LEU A 364 3.17 2.75 19.68
CA LEU A 364 4.29 3.58 19.18
C LEU A 364 3.96 4.28 17.85
N ALA A 365 3.16 3.64 17.01
CA ALA A 365 2.74 4.20 15.73
C ALA A 365 1.28 4.69 15.78
N THR A 366 0.35 3.91 16.33
CA THR A 366 -1.09 4.17 16.22
C THR A 366 -1.50 5.44 16.94
N GLN A 367 -0.91 5.78 18.08
CA GLN A 367 -1.21 7.01 18.83
C GLN A 367 -1.02 8.30 18.04
N THR A 368 -0.23 8.27 16.95
CA THR A 368 0.02 9.45 16.11
C THR A 368 -1.11 9.75 15.14
N TYR A 369 -1.91 8.75 14.78
CA TYR A 369 -2.96 8.87 13.77
C TYR A 369 -4.35 8.41 14.22
N ASP A 370 -4.49 7.75 15.37
CA ASP A 370 -5.77 7.17 15.85
C ASP A 370 -6.89 8.22 15.86
N VAL A 371 -6.63 9.43 16.38
CA VAL A 371 -7.63 10.51 16.42
C VAL A 371 -8.18 10.81 15.03
N LYS A 372 -7.29 10.85 14.02
CA LYS A 372 -7.68 11.18 12.66
C LYS A 372 -8.40 10.02 11.97
N THR A 373 -7.94 8.79 12.17
CA THR A 373 -8.60 7.61 11.57
C THR A 373 -9.98 7.35 12.16
N VAL A 374 -10.16 7.61 13.45
CA VAL A 374 -11.47 7.58 14.11
C VAL A 374 -12.41 8.63 13.50
N ALA A 375 -11.93 9.87 13.33
CA ALA A 375 -12.72 10.94 12.72
C ALA A 375 -13.17 10.58 11.29
N VAL A 376 -12.24 10.06 10.46
CA VAL A 376 -12.54 9.61 9.09
C VAL A 376 -13.57 8.47 9.08
N ALA A 377 -13.39 7.46 9.92
CA ALA A 377 -14.32 6.34 10.02
C ALA A 377 -15.72 6.79 10.49
N THR A 378 -15.78 7.71 11.45
CA THR A 378 -17.04 8.29 11.93
C THR A 378 -17.75 9.08 10.83
N GLN A 379 -17.04 9.94 10.10
CA GLN A 379 -17.59 10.68 8.97
C GLN A 379 -18.22 9.76 7.92
N VAL A 380 -17.53 8.69 7.53
CA VAL A 380 -18.05 7.73 6.54
C VAL A 380 -19.27 6.98 7.07
N ARG A 381 -19.26 6.61 8.35
CA ARG A 381 -20.40 5.95 9.00
C ARG A 381 -21.64 6.83 8.99
N ASP A 382 -21.50 8.10 9.32
CA ASP A 382 -22.62 9.04 9.36
C ASP A 382 -23.20 9.29 7.97
N VAL A 383 -22.34 9.39 6.95
CA VAL A 383 -22.76 9.51 5.55
C VAL A 383 -23.44 8.22 5.08
N LEU A 384 -22.93 7.04 5.45
CA LEU A 384 -23.54 5.75 5.11
C LEU A 384 -24.95 5.64 5.66
N SER A 385 -25.18 6.02 6.93
CA SER A 385 -26.49 6.01 7.55
C SER A 385 -27.49 6.91 6.79
N THR A 386 -27.04 8.09 6.35
CA THR A 386 -27.85 9.04 5.58
C THR A 386 -28.18 8.49 4.18
N VAL A 387 -27.19 7.92 3.49
CA VAL A 387 -27.40 7.34 2.14
C VAL A 387 -28.37 6.17 2.18
N VAL A 388 -28.28 5.29 3.18
CA VAL A 388 -29.20 4.17 3.37
C VAL A 388 -30.61 4.65 3.69
N ALA A 389 -30.77 5.68 4.52
CA ALA A 389 -32.08 6.24 4.86
C ALA A 389 -32.80 6.91 3.67
N GLN A 390 -32.06 7.43 2.70
CA GLN A 390 -32.61 8.12 1.51
C GLN A 390 -32.96 7.19 0.34
N GLN A 391 -32.59 5.91 0.37
CA GLN A 391 -32.90 4.99 -0.73
C GLN A 391 -34.31 4.43 -0.57
N PRO A 392 -35.22 4.66 -1.57
CA PRO A 392 -36.48 3.90 -1.64
C PRO A 392 -36.13 2.43 -1.85
N ARG A 393 -36.84 1.53 -1.17
CA ARG A 393 -36.69 0.07 -1.25
C ARG A 393 -36.77 -0.43 -2.70
N SER A 394 -35.67 -0.40 -3.43
CA SER A 394 -35.55 -1.14 -4.69
C SER A 394 -34.50 -2.25 -4.50
N PRO A 395 -34.95 -3.52 -4.62
CA PRO A 395 -34.19 -4.64 -4.06
C PRO A 395 -33.26 -5.31 -5.07
N GLN A 396 -32.22 -4.75 -5.60
CA GLN A 396 -31.49 -5.59 -6.55
C GLN A 396 -29.95 -5.54 -6.57
N TYR A 397 -29.27 -4.50 -6.08
CA TYR A 397 -27.79 -4.50 -6.12
C TYR A 397 -27.12 -4.27 -4.78
N PHE A 398 -27.77 -3.57 -3.85
CA PHE A 398 -27.19 -3.25 -2.55
C PHE A 398 -27.47 -4.31 -1.46
N ASP A 399 -28.59 -5.07 -1.55
CA ASP A 399 -28.97 -6.03 -0.53
C ASP A 399 -28.05 -7.24 -0.41
N VAL A 400 -27.31 -7.56 -1.46
CA VAL A 400 -26.31 -8.65 -1.42
C VAL A 400 -24.99 -8.17 -0.83
N LEU A 401 -24.65 -6.89 -0.97
CA LEU A 401 -23.37 -6.32 -0.54
C LEU A 401 -23.47 -5.63 0.82
N LEU A 402 -24.56 -4.87 1.07
CA LEU A 402 -24.79 -4.16 2.32
C LEU A 402 -25.60 -4.98 3.33
N ALA A 403 -25.36 -4.77 4.62
CA ALA A 403 -26.04 -5.51 5.67
C ALA A 403 -27.51 -5.12 5.78
N PRO A 404 -28.46 -6.09 5.81
CA PRO A 404 -29.90 -5.81 5.95
C PRO A 404 -30.28 -5.12 7.27
N GLN A 405 -29.40 -5.14 8.28
CA GLN A 405 -29.64 -4.53 9.60
C GLN A 405 -29.68 -2.99 9.60
N LEU A 406 -29.14 -2.33 8.55
CA LEU A 406 -29.28 -0.87 8.40
C LEU A 406 -30.69 -0.44 8.00
N ALA A 407 -31.54 -1.37 7.58
CA ALA A 407 -32.93 -1.13 7.21
C ALA A 407 -33.91 -1.19 8.40
N VAL A 408 -33.49 -1.65 9.57
CA VAL A 408 -34.38 -1.94 10.72
C VAL A 408 -34.44 -0.81 11.77
N THR A 409 -33.55 0.18 11.71
CA THR A 409 -33.51 1.26 12.74
C THR A 409 -34.61 2.33 12.62
N GLN A 410 -35.55 2.23 11.68
CA GLN A 410 -36.69 3.15 11.59
C GLN A 410 -38.04 2.61 12.10
N THR A 411 -38.09 1.36 12.57
CA THR A 411 -39.33 0.80 13.13
C THR A 411 -39.29 0.53 14.64
N GLY A 412 -38.30 1.02 15.34
CA GLY A 412 -38.06 0.79 16.78
C GLY A 412 -38.67 1.81 17.74
N THR A 413 -39.69 2.58 17.34
CA THR A 413 -40.44 3.43 18.28
C THR A 413 -41.92 3.34 18.02
N LEU A 414 -42.50 2.20 18.30
CA LEU A 414 -43.93 2.04 18.60
C LEU A 414 -44.13 0.56 18.98
N LEU A 415 -44.08 0.28 20.26
CA LEU A 415 -44.79 -0.77 20.99
C LEU A 415 -44.10 -1.00 22.34
N ALA A 416 -44.24 -0.01 23.22
CA ALA A 416 -44.11 -0.21 24.65
C ALA A 416 -45.33 0.49 25.29
N SER A 417 -46.45 -0.19 25.17
CA SER A 417 -47.64 0.02 26.03
C SER A 417 -48.57 -1.16 25.77
N GLU A 418 -48.37 -2.22 26.53
CA GLU A 418 -49.39 -2.99 27.27
C GLU A 418 -48.70 -4.08 28.06
#